data_45ddffc49e3571d3c2005cf4d262108d
#
_entry.id   45ddffc49e3571d3c2005cf4d262108d
#
_cell.length_a   1.000
_cell.length_b   1.000
_cell.length_c   1.000
_cell.angle_alpha   90.00
_cell.angle_beta   90.00
_cell.angle_gamma   90.00
#
_symmetry.space_group_name_H-M   'P 1'
#
loop_
_entity.id
_entity.type
_entity.pdbx_description
1 polymer ?
#
loop_
_entity_poly.entity_id
_entity_poly.type
_entity_poly.pdbx_seq_one_letter_code
_entity_poly.pdbx_strand_id
1 'polypeptide(L)'
;MNYWEERYKKGETGWDAGSITTPLKEYIDQLTDKNLRILIPGAGNGYEFDYLIENGFQNVYVIDIAETPLENIKKRKPEYASHLIHSDFFKLDDTFDLILEQTFFCALPPEMRPQYVEKMASLLNPKGKLAGLLFDFPLTTEGPPFGGSTSEYLNLFSDKFTIKTLEKAHNSIKPRQNKELFFIFEVK
;
A
#
# COMPACT_ATOMS: atom_id res chain seq x y z
N MET A 1 -14.36 -12.34 14.76
CA MET A 1 -14.57 -11.60 13.50
C MET A 1 -13.41 -10.62 13.36
N ASN A 2 -12.88 -10.40 12.13
CA ASN A 2 -11.74 -9.53 11.92
C ASN A 2 -12.18 -8.06 12.06
N TYR A 3 -11.40 -7.24 12.78
CA TYR A 3 -11.66 -5.80 13.00
C TYR A 3 -11.94 -5.05 11.69
N TRP A 4 -11.13 -5.27 10.65
CA TRP A 4 -11.28 -4.61 9.35
C TRP A 4 -12.55 -5.04 8.62
N GLU A 5 -12.89 -6.33 8.65
CA GLU A 5 -14.13 -6.86 8.07
C GLU A 5 -15.38 -6.21 8.69
N GLU A 6 -15.38 -5.98 10.01
CA GLU A 6 -16.47 -5.29 10.69
C GLU A 6 -16.60 -3.83 10.24
N ARG A 7 -15.48 -3.13 10.05
CA ARG A 7 -15.47 -1.75 9.58
C ARG A 7 -16.04 -1.62 8.17
N TYR A 8 -15.65 -2.53 7.26
CA TYR A 8 -16.24 -2.57 5.92
C TYR A 8 -17.75 -2.82 5.97
N LYS A 9 -18.22 -3.79 6.75
CA LYS A 9 -19.65 -4.10 6.90
C LYS A 9 -20.48 -2.96 7.48
N LYS A 10 -19.89 -2.15 8.36
CA LYS A 10 -20.54 -0.97 8.96
C LYS A 10 -20.42 0.29 8.09
N GLY A 11 -19.67 0.27 6.99
CA GLY A 11 -19.40 1.45 6.19
C GLY A 11 -18.48 2.48 6.88
N GLU A 12 -17.72 2.05 7.89
CA GLU A 12 -16.80 2.90 8.63
C GLU A 12 -15.42 2.94 7.98
N THR A 13 -15.37 3.40 6.72
CA THR A 13 -14.19 3.38 5.86
C THR A 13 -13.57 4.78 5.71
N GLY A 14 -13.26 5.44 6.83
CA GLY A 14 -12.71 6.81 6.85
C GLY A 14 -11.38 7.01 6.09
N TRP A 15 -10.69 5.92 5.72
CA TRP A 15 -9.49 5.95 4.86
C TRP A 15 -9.81 6.06 3.37
N ASP A 16 -11.07 5.82 2.98
CA ASP A 16 -11.49 5.81 1.59
C ASP A 16 -11.42 7.21 0.98
N ALA A 17 -10.64 7.33 -0.08
CA ALA A 17 -10.45 8.57 -0.82
C ALA A 17 -11.52 8.79 -1.91
N GLY A 18 -12.37 7.79 -2.19
CA GLY A 18 -13.38 7.82 -3.24
C GLY A 18 -12.85 7.61 -4.66
N SER A 19 -11.53 7.59 -4.84
CA SER A 19 -10.82 7.35 -6.11
C SER A 19 -9.35 7.10 -5.84
N ILE A 20 -8.60 6.69 -6.88
CA ILE A 20 -7.14 6.68 -6.80
C ILE A 20 -6.62 8.08 -6.43
N THR A 21 -5.65 8.14 -5.52
CA THR A 21 -5.07 9.41 -5.12
C THR A 21 -4.09 9.95 -6.16
N THR A 22 -4.01 11.27 -6.30
CA THR A 22 -3.15 11.93 -7.29
C THR A 22 -1.70 11.48 -7.22
N PRO A 23 -1.04 11.37 -6.03
CA PRO A 23 0.34 10.92 -5.96
C PRO A 23 0.56 9.54 -6.54
N LEU A 24 -0.30 8.57 -6.21
CA LEU A 24 -0.18 7.22 -6.75
C LEU A 24 -0.52 7.15 -8.24
N LYS A 25 -1.54 7.89 -8.68
CA LYS A 25 -1.87 8.00 -10.10
C LYS A 25 -0.68 8.50 -10.92
N GLU A 26 -0.07 9.63 -10.52
CA GLU A 26 1.07 10.21 -11.22
C GLU A 26 2.31 9.30 -11.18
N TYR A 27 2.50 8.54 -10.11
CA TYR A 27 3.55 7.53 -10.06
C TYR A 27 3.31 6.38 -11.03
N ILE A 28 2.09 5.83 -11.07
CA ILE A 28 1.71 4.74 -11.97
C ILE A 28 1.81 5.18 -13.44
N ASP A 29 1.44 6.42 -13.76
CA ASP A 29 1.52 6.98 -15.12
C ASP A 29 2.95 7.00 -15.68
N GLN A 30 3.97 7.02 -14.83
CA GLN A 30 5.39 6.98 -15.22
C GLN A 30 5.91 5.55 -15.45
N LEU A 31 5.17 4.52 -15.06
CA LEU A 31 5.57 3.13 -15.22
C LEU A 31 5.38 2.67 -16.68
N THR A 32 6.46 2.35 -17.34
CA THR A 32 6.47 1.96 -18.76
C THR A 32 6.38 0.45 -18.97
N ASP A 33 6.99 -0.35 -18.07
CA ASP A 33 6.94 -1.81 -18.16
C ASP A 33 5.60 -2.34 -17.62
N LYS A 34 4.74 -2.79 -18.51
CA LYS A 34 3.42 -3.33 -18.18
C LYS A 34 3.44 -4.80 -17.69
N ASN A 35 4.61 -5.44 -17.73
CA ASN A 35 4.79 -6.81 -17.24
C ASN A 35 5.17 -6.88 -15.76
N LEU A 36 5.43 -5.74 -15.11
CA LEU A 36 5.74 -5.69 -13.68
C LEU A 36 4.70 -6.47 -12.87
N ARG A 37 5.21 -7.31 -11.97
CA ARG A 37 4.41 -7.99 -10.98
C ARG A 37 4.23 -7.08 -9.77
N ILE A 38 3.00 -6.61 -9.56
CA ILE A 38 2.68 -5.54 -8.60
C ILE A 38 1.82 -6.10 -7.47
N LEU A 39 2.17 -5.78 -6.23
CA LEU A 39 1.36 -6.08 -5.04
C LEU A 39 0.78 -4.79 -4.44
N ILE A 40 -0.49 -4.86 -4.04
CA ILE A 40 -1.17 -3.83 -3.25
C ILE A 40 -1.62 -4.48 -1.93
N PRO A 41 -0.92 -4.24 -0.81
CA PRO A 41 -1.36 -4.70 0.50
C PRO A 41 -2.42 -3.78 1.08
N GLY A 42 -3.51 -4.38 1.61
CA GLY A 42 -4.68 -3.63 2.08
C GLY A 42 -5.52 -3.15 0.89
N ALA A 43 -6.53 -3.94 0.52
CA ALA A 43 -7.27 -3.73 -0.72
C ALA A 43 -7.97 -2.36 -0.81
N GLY A 44 -8.43 -1.81 0.31
CA GLY A 44 -9.33 -0.66 0.25
C GLY A 44 -10.52 -0.94 -0.67
N ASN A 45 -10.92 0.06 -1.45
CA ASN A 45 -11.90 -0.15 -2.51
C ASN A 45 -11.26 -0.56 -3.86
N GLY A 46 -9.93 -0.76 -3.89
CA GLY A 46 -9.22 -1.27 -5.07
C GLY A 46 -9.04 -0.26 -6.20
N TYR A 47 -9.01 1.03 -5.90
CA TYR A 47 -8.86 2.08 -6.93
C TYR A 47 -7.52 1.98 -7.66
N GLU A 48 -6.44 1.70 -6.97
CA GLU A 48 -5.12 1.48 -7.55
C GLU A 48 -5.12 0.24 -8.44
N PHE A 49 -5.79 -0.83 -8.00
CA PHE A 49 -5.95 -2.05 -8.77
C PHE A 49 -6.70 -1.77 -10.08
N ASP A 50 -7.90 -1.17 -9.98
CA ASP A 50 -8.72 -0.86 -11.15
C ASP A 50 -7.93 0.03 -12.13
N TYR A 51 -7.24 1.07 -11.61
CA TYR A 51 -6.44 1.98 -12.43
C TYR A 51 -5.29 1.29 -13.16
N LEU A 52 -4.54 0.42 -12.47
CA LEU A 52 -3.46 -0.36 -13.08
C LEU A 52 -3.96 -1.26 -14.20
N ILE A 53 -5.05 -2.02 -13.97
CA ILE A 53 -5.64 -2.90 -14.98
C ILE A 53 -6.10 -2.09 -16.20
N GLU A 54 -6.78 -0.97 -16.00
CA GLU A 54 -7.24 -0.09 -17.07
C GLU A 54 -6.09 0.55 -17.88
N ASN A 55 -4.90 0.67 -17.27
CA ASN A 55 -3.68 1.16 -17.93
C ASN A 55 -2.79 0.02 -18.48
N GLY A 56 -3.30 -1.20 -18.58
CA GLY A 56 -2.67 -2.32 -19.27
C GLY A 56 -1.69 -3.16 -18.45
N PHE A 57 -1.63 -2.97 -17.13
CA PHE A 57 -0.91 -3.89 -16.25
C PHE A 57 -1.77 -5.14 -16.01
N GLN A 58 -1.21 -6.32 -16.19
CA GLN A 58 -1.96 -7.56 -16.04
C GLN A 58 -1.57 -8.38 -14.80
N ASN A 59 -0.39 -8.14 -14.26
CA ASN A 59 0.17 -8.90 -13.14
C ASN A 59 0.02 -8.14 -11.82
N VAL A 60 -1.20 -7.66 -11.52
CA VAL A 60 -1.50 -6.88 -10.31
C VAL A 60 -2.21 -7.77 -9.31
N TYR A 61 -1.71 -7.84 -8.10
CA TYR A 61 -2.22 -8.65 -7.00
C TYR A 61 -2.63 -7.77 -5.83
N VAL A 62 -3.68 -8.16 -5.15
CA VAL A 62 -4.19 -7.48 -3.97
C VAL A 62 -4.26 -8.48 -2.82
N ILE A 63 -3.78 -8.10 -1.65
CA ILE A 63 -3.94 -8.92 -0.44
C ILE A 63 -4.68 -8.15 0.64
N ASP A 64 -5.68 -8.76 1.24
CA ASP A 64 -6.38 -8.22 2.40
C ASP A 64 -6.78 -9.34 3.37
N ILE A 65 -6.84 -8.99 4.65
CA ILE A 65 -7.32 -9.87 5.71
C ILE A 65 -8.85 -9.84 5.83
N ALA A 66 -9.50 -8.81 5.27
CA ALA A 66 -10.95 -8.70 5.15
C ALA A 66 -11.42 -9.24 3.80
N GLU A 67 -12.52 -9.99 3.80
CA GLU A 67 -13.10 -10.57 2.60
C GLU A 67 -13.91 -9.55 1.79
N THR A 68 -14.65 -8.68 2.48
CA THR A 68 -15.58 -7.71 1.87
C THR A 68 -14.92 -6.85 0.77
N PRO A 69 -13.74 -6.21 0.96
CA PRO A 69 -13.12 -5.41 -0.09
C PRO A 69 -12.70 -6.24 -1.29
N LEU A 70 -12.19 -7.46 -1.09
CA LEU A 70 -11.81 -8.38 -2.18
C LEU A 70 -13.03 -8.81 -3.01
N GLU A 71 -14.15 -9.14 -2.37
CA GLU A 71 -15.39 -9.46 -3.07
C GLU A 71 -15.94 -8.26 -3.86
N ASN A 72 -15.75 -7.03 -3.39
CA ASN A 72 -16.11 -5.82 -4.12
C ASN A 72 -15.28 -5.65 -5.39
N ILE A 73 -13.97 -5.89 -5.33
CA ILE A 73 -13.09 -5.89 -6.51
C ILE A 73 -13.50 -7.02 -7.47
N LYS A 74 -13.70 -8.22 -6.97
CA LYS A 74 -14.09 -9.39 -7.76
C LYS A 74 -15.40 -9.20 -8.53
N LYS A 75 -16.38 -8.51 -7.92
CA LYS A 75 -17.64 -8.16 -8.61
C LYS A 75 -17.42 -7.25 -9.82
N ARG A 76 -16.43 -6.33 -9.75
CA ARG A 76 -16.12 -5.41 -10.85
C ARG A 76 -15.20 -6.01 -11.90
N LYS A 77 -14.29 -6.89 -11.48
CA LYS A 77 -13.23 -7.49 -12.31
C LYS A 77 -13.14 -9.01 -12.05
N PRO A 78 -14.20 -9.80 -12.38
CA PRO A 78 -14.24 -11.24 -12.05
C PRO A 78 -13.13 -12.05 -12.73
N GLU A 79 -12.61 -11.59 -13.87
CA GLU A 79 -11.50 -12.22 -14.60
C GLU A 79 -10.18 -12.20 -13.81
N TYR A 80 -10.05 -11.32 -12.81
CA TYR A 80 -8.88 -11.22 -11.95
C TYR A 80 -9.07 -11.88 -10.57
N ALA A 81 -10.09 -12.72 -10.40
CA ALA A 81 -10.38 -13.36 -9.11
C ALA A 81 -9.19 -14.11 -8.50
N SER A 82 -8.33 -14.71 -9.34
CA SER A 82 -7.09 -15.39 -8.91
C SER A 82 -5.98 -14.45 -8.42
N HIS A 83 -6.11 -13.14 -8.65
CA HIS A 83 -5.17 -12.11 -8.20
C HIS A 83 -5.56 -11.48 -6.85
N LEU A 84 -6.72 -11.87 -6.30
CA LEU A 84 -7.23 -11.37 -5.05
C LEU A 84 -6.94 -12.37 -3.93
N ILE A 85 -6.04 -12.01 -3.02
CA ILE A 85 -5.51 -12.90 -2.00
C ILE A 85 -6.17 -12.58 -0.66
N HIS A 86 -7.06 -13.45 -0.19
CA HIS A 86 -7.64 -13.34 1.15
C HIS A 86 -6.73 -14.04 2.15
N SER A 87 -5.82 -13.29 2.78
CA SER A 87 -4.86 -13.82 3.74
C SER A 87 -4.30 -12.71 4.64
N ASP A 88 -3.66 -13.14 5.71
CA ASP A 88 -2.77 -12.29 6.49
C ASP A 88 -1.52 -11.95 5.67
N PHE A 89 -1.25 -10.64 5.50
CA PHE A 89 -0.09 -10.13 4.76
C PHE A 89 1.24 -10.75 5.23
N PHE A 90 1.39 -10.93 6.54
CA PHE A 90 2.63 -11.48 7.10
C PHE A 90 2.86 -12.96 6.76
N LYS A 91 1.84 -13.67 6.27
CA LYS A 91 1.92 -15.07 5.81
C LYS A 91 2.14 -15.20 4.31
N LEU A 92 2.05 -14.10 3.54
CA LEU A 92 2.26 -14.15 2.10
C LEU A 92 3.68 -14.64 1.79
N ASP A 93 3.82 -15.64 0.95
CA ASP A 93 5.09 -16.17 0.46
C ASP A 93 5.10 -16.12 -1.06
N ASP A 94 5.57 -15.00 -1.59
CA ASP A 94 5.60 -14.71 -3.02
C ASP A 94 6.59 -13.57 -3.29
N THR A 95 6.85 -13.21 -4.58
CA THR A 95 7.75 -12.11 -4.93
C THR A 95 7.18 -11.19 -5.99
N PHE A 96 7.52 -9.89 -5.91
CA PHE A 96 6.99 -8.83 -6.75
C PHE A 96 8.09 -7.87 -7.19
N ASP A 97 7.87 -7.17 -8.29
CA ASP A 97 8.78 -6.13 -8.79
C ASP A 97 8.48 -4.77 -8.17
N LEU A 98 7.22 -4.56 -7.80
CA LEU A 98 6.73 -3.34 -7.18
C LEU A 98 5.68 -3.66 -6.12
N ILE A 99 5.79 -3.01 -4.96
CA ILE A 99 4.72 -2.99 -3.96
C ILE A 99 4.25 -1.54 -3.82
N LEU A 100 2.93 -1.31 -3.94
CA LEU A 100 2.32 0.01 -3.77
C LEU A 100 1.73 0.13 -2.36
N GLU A 101 2.19 1.13 -1.62
CA GLU A 101 1.78 1.39 -0.25
C GLU A 101 0.89 2.64 -0.17
N GLN A 102 -0.31 2.46 0.35
CA GLN A 102 -1.13 3.58 0.80
C GLN A 102 -2.03 3.17 1.96
N THR A 103 -1.87 3.80 3.10
CA THR A 103 -2.70 3.62 4.30
C THR A 103 -2.69 2.21 4.92
N PHE A 104 -1.80 1.32 4.48
CA PHE A 104 -1.61 0.00 5.08
C PHE A 104 -0.60 0.05 6.24
N PHE A 105 0.58 0.65 6.04
CA PHE A 105 1.59 0.82 7.09
C PHE A 105 1.04 1.53 8.33
N CYS A 106 0.31 2.62 8.14
CA CYS A 106 -0.27 3.40 9.23
C CYS A 106 -1.44 2.69 9.95
N ALA A 107 -1.95 1.61 9.38
CA ALA A 107 -2.99 0.78 9.96
C ALA A 107 -2.44 -0.28 10.93
N LEU A 108 -1.14 -0.57 10.85
CA LEU A 108 -0.46 -1.54 11.70
C LEU A 108 -0.01 -0.90 13.03
N PRO A 109 -0.13 -1.61 14.15
CA PRO A 109 0.46 -1.18 15.42
C PRO A 109 1.95 -0.84 15.26
N PRO A 110 2.46 0.25 15.87
CA PRO A 110 3.85 0.67 15.70
C PRO A 110 4.90 -0.39 16.03
N GLU A 111 4.61 -1.29 16.97
CA GLU A 111 5.48 -2.42 17.33
C GLU A 111 5.65 -3.44 16.21
N MET A 112 4.77 -3.45 15.21
CA MET A 112 4.85 -4.33 14.04
C MET A 112 5.68 -3.75 12.89
N ARG A 113 6.10 -2.48 12.97
CA ARG A 113 6.84 -1.79 11.91
C ARG A 113 8.14 -2.49 11.51
N PRO A 114 8.98 -3.00 12.43
CA PRO A 114 10.17 -3.77 12.05
C PRO A 114 9.81 -5.04 11.25
N GLN A 115 8.79 -5.77 11.68
CA GLN A 115 8.31 -6.95 10.96
C GLN A 115 7.75 -6.62 9.59
N TYR A 116 7.05 -5.48 9.45
CA TYR A 116 6.58 -4.98 8.16
C TYR A 116 7.75 -4.74 7.20
N VAL A 117 8.82 -4.07 7.64
CA VAL A 117 10.01 -3.80 6.81
C VAL A 117 10.68 -5.08 6.34
N GLU A 118 10.90 -6.03 7.24
CA GLU A 118 11.43 -7.36 6.89
C GLU A 118 10.55 -8.07 5.86
N LYS A 119 9.23 -8.03 6.07
CA LYS A 119 8.28 -8.67 5.16
C LYS A 119 8.27 -8.00 3.79
N MET A 120 8.22 -6.67 3.72
CA MET A 120 8.27 -5.95 2.45
C MET A 120 9.55 -6.26 1.67
N ALA A 121 10.71 -6.30 2.35
CA ALA A 121 11.97 -6.64 1.72
C ALA A 121 11.96 -8.09 1.18
N SER A 122 11.40 -9.04 1.93
CA SER A 122 11.32 -10.45 1.51
C SER A 122 10.38 -10.69 0.33
N LEU A 123 9.39 -9.82 0.12
CA LEU A 123 8.44 -9.92 -0.98
C LEU A 123 8.93 -9.23 -2.28
N LEU A 124 10.09 -8.61 -2.29
CA LEU A 124 10.60 -7.90 -3.46
C LEU A 124 11.67 -8.70 -4.19
N ASN A 125 11.54 -8.77 -5.51
CA ASN A 125 12.58 -9.24 -6.40
C ASN A 125 13.83 -8.35 -6.30
N PRO A 126 15.04 -8.83 -6.67
CA PRO A 126 16.24 -7.98 -6.74
C PRO A 126 15.98 -6.69 -7.51
N LYS A 127 16.30 -5.53 -6.93
CA LYS A 127 15.98 -4.18 -7.44
C LYS A 127 14.48 -3.82 -7.45
N GLY A 128 13.64 -4.65 -6.87
CA GLY A 128 12.23 -4.36 -6.67
C GLY A 128 12.03 -3.13 -5.78
N LYS A 129 10.89 -2.49 -5.92
CA LYS A 129 10.60 -1.21 -5.25
C LYS A 129 9.36 -1.30 -4.36
N LEU A 130 9.47 -0.67 -3.22
CA LEU A 130 8.33 -0.29 -2.39
C LEU A 130 8.11 1.20 -2.59
N ALA A 131 6.96 1.60 -3.09
CA ALA A 131 6.64 3.00 -3.39
C ALA A 131 5.24 3.37 -2.93
N GLY A 132 5.05 4.61 -2.51
CA GLY A 132 3.72 5.06 -2.06
C GLY A 132 3.75 6.25 -1.13
N LEU A 133 2.88 6.23 -0.14
CA LEU A 133 2.65 7.33 0.78
C LEU A 133 2.75 6.86 2.24
N LEU A 134 3.50 7.62 3.04
CA LEU A 134 3.57 7.46 4.49
C LEU A 134 3.08 8.75 5.15
N PHE A 135 2.42 8.65 6.30
CA PHE A 135 1.99 9.82 7.03
C PHE A 135 3.15 10.55 7.72
N ASP A 136 3.12 11.89 7.66
CA ASP A 136 4.07 12.81 8.28
C ASP A 136 3.34 13.69 9.30
N PHE A 137 2.96 13.08 10.42
CA PHE A 137 2.46 13.76 11.62
C PHE A 137 2.91 12.97 12.85
N PRO A 138 2.95 13.59 14.05
CA PRO A 138 3.46 12.92 15.24
C PRO A 138 2.83 11.56 15.48
N LEU A 139 3.66 10.58 15.85
CA LEU A 139 3.18 9.24 16.20
C LEU A 139 2.17 9.35 17.34
N THR A 140 0.99 8.84 17.11
CA THR A 140 -0.11 8.82 18.09
C THR A 140 -0.06 7.54 18.92
N THR A 141 -0.53 7.61 20.17
CA THR A 141 -0.70 6.44 21.04
C THR A 141 -1.96 5.66 20.68
N GLU A 142 -2.91 6.32 20.04
CA GLU A 142 -4.16 5.75 19.55
C GLU A 142 -4.21 5.80 18.03
N GLY A 143 -4.71 4.76 17.42
CA GLY A 143 -4.86 4.62 15.96
C GLY A 143 -5.77 3.45 15.61
N PRO A 144 -5.86 3.05 14.36
CA PRO A 144 -5.32 3.68 13.17
C PRO A 144 -6.05 4.98 12.75
N PRO A 145 -5.40 5.90 12.02
CA PRO A 145 -4.04 5.80 11.51
C PRO A 145 -2.97 6.23 12.53
N PHE A 146 -1.84 5.51 12.54
CA PHE A 146 -0.66 5.90 13.29
C PHE A 146 0.24 6.82 12.44
N GLY A 147 0.71 7.92 13.02
CA GLY A 147 1.64 8.84 12.38
C GLY A 147 3.07 8.30 12.31
N GLY A 148 3.99 9.18 11.98
CA GLY A 148 5.43 8.94 11.92
C GLY A 148 6.18 10.14 11.36
N SER A 149 7.47 9.99 11.13
CA SER A 149 8.34 11.07 10.66
C SER A 149 9.42 10.59 9.70
N THR A 150 9.95 11.52 8.90
CA THR A 150 11.08 11.24 8.00
C THR A 150 12.24 10.55 8.72
N SER A 151 12.63 11.02 9.92
CA SER A 151 13.75 10.42 10.67
C SER A 151 13.45 8.99 11.12
N GLU A 152 12.23 8.72 11.55
CA GLU A 152 11.80 7.38 11.94
C GLU A 152 11.85 6.43 10.73
N TYR A 153 11.31 6.85 9.58
CA TYR A 153 11.29 6.03 8.37
C TYR A 153 12.70 5.76 7.83
N LEU A 154 13.59 6.76 7.85
CA LEU A 154 14.99 6.55 7.48
C LEU A 154 15.65 5.51 8.39
N ASN A 155 15.48 5.60 9.70
CA ASN A 155 16.04 4.63 10.63
C ASN A 155 15.46 3.22 10.42
N LEU A 156 14.16 3.14 10.15
CA LEU A 156 13.46 1.85 10.03
C LEU A 156 13.79 1.11 8.74
N PHE A 157 13.88 1.83 7.60
CA PHE A 157 14.01 1.19 6.28
C PHE A 157 15.45 1.09 5.76
N SER A 158 16.39 1.90 6.26
CA SER A 158 17.74 2.01 5.67
C SER A 158 18.56 0.73 5.70
N ASP A 159 18.29 -0.20 6.59
CA ASP A 159 19.03 -1.48 6.64
C ASP A 159 18.67 -2.38 5.44
N LYS A 160 17.43 -2.42 5.04
CA LYS A 160 16.91 -3.30 3.98
C LYS A 160 16.78 -2.61 2.63
N PHE A 161 16.65 -1.29 2.62
CA PHE A 161 16.35 -0.52 1.44
C PHE A 161 17.34 0.60 1.17
N THR A 162 17.57 0.85 -0.12
CA THR A 162 18.17 2.09 -0.60
C THR A 162 17.04 3.12 -0.77
N ILE A 163 17.14 4.22 -0.05
CA ILE A 163 16.16 5.32 -0.10
C ILE A 163 16.39 6.11 -1.39
N LYS A 164 15.51 5.98 -2.39
CA LYS A 164 15.59 6.75 -3.64
C LYS A 164 14.87 8.09 -3.51
N THR A 165 13.72 8.10 -2.84
CA THR A 165 12.87 9.27 -2.60
C THR A 165 12.23 9.14 -1.22
N LEU A 166 12.20 10.20 -0.46
CA LEU A 166 11.40 10.36 0.75
C LEU A 166 11.20 11.86 0.98
N GLU A 167 10.11 12.41 0.46
CA GLU A 167 9.86 13.85 0.44
C GLU A 167 8.38 14.17 0.64
N LYS A 168 8.06 15.41 1.00
CA LYS A 168 6.66 15.81 1.16
C LYS A 168 5.89 15.66 -0.15
N ALA A 169 4.77 14.96 -0.09
CA ALA A 169 3.86 14.84 -1.22
C ALA A 169 3.19 16.19 -1.49
N HIS A 170 3.53 16.79 -2.64
CA HIS A 170 3.03 18.11 -3.03
C HIS A 170 1.60 18.07 -3.61
N ASN A 171 1.15 16.89 -4.02
CA ASN A 171 -0.10 16.63 -4.73
C ASN A 171 -1.06 15.74 -3.93
N SER A 172 -0.91 15.66 -2.60
CA SER A 172 -1.83 14.93 -1.72
C SER A 172 -3.27 15.43 -1.87
N ILE A 173 -4.24 14.53 -1.71
CA ILE A 173 -5.65 14.90 -1.66
C ILE A 173 -5.92 15.85 -0.46
N LYS A 174 -6.92 16.71 -0.57
CA LYS A 174 -7.21 17.77 0.43
C LYS A 174 -7.19 17.29 1.89
N PRO A 175 -7.83 16.16 2.28
CA PRO A 175 -7.83 15.71 3.68
C PRO A 175 -6.45 15.33 4.22
N ARG A 176 -5.49 14.99 3.31
CA ARG A 176 -4.14 14.52 3.64
C ARG A 176 -3.04 15.53 3.31
N GLN A 177 -3.42 16.70 2.79
CA GLN A 177 -2.49 17.75 2.37
C GLN A 177 -1.56 18.14 3.52
N ASN A 178 -0.24 18.22 3.24
CA ASN A 178 0.84 18.49 4.19
C ASN A 178 1.04 17.42 5.28
N LYS A 179 0.40 16.26 5.15
CA LYS A 179 0.49 15.16 6.13
C LYS A 179 1.05 13.86 5.54
N GLU A 180 1.52 13.88 4.30
CA GLU A 180 2.05 12.71 3.62
C GLU A 180 3.45 12.97 3.07
N LEU A 181 4.27 11.92 3.13
CA LEU A 181 5.53 11.79 2.41
C LEU A 181 5.32 10.83 1.25
N PHE A 182 5.74 11.24 0.05
CA PHE A 182 5.89 10.32 -1.07
C PHE A 182 7.26 9.64 -0.97
N PHE A 183 7.28 8.33 -1.20
CA PHE A 183 8.54 7.60 -1.08
C PHE A 183 8.72 6.55 -2.19
N ILE A 184 9.99 6.28 -2.51
CA ILE A 184 10.44 5.17 -3.35
C ILE A 184 11.66 4.55 -2.66
N PHE A 185 11.52 3.31 -2.22
CA PHE A 185 12.58 2.52 -1.60
C PHE A 185 12.88 1.31 -2.48
N GLU A 186 14.16 1.07 -2.79
CA GLU A 186 14.61 -0.07 -3.58
C GLU A 186 15.26 -1.09 -2.65
N VAL A 187 14.83 -2.36 -2.73
CA VAL A 187 15.43 -3.42 -1.91
C VAL A 187 16.92 -3.58 -2.23
N LYS A 188 17.75 -3.82 -1.19
CA LYS A 188 19.19 -3.97 -1.32
C LYS A 188 19.61 -5.34 -1.85
#